data_af02372362c547db7ddc53cd756c22e3
#
_entry.id   af02372362c547db7ddc53cd756c22e3
#
_cell.length_a   1.000
_cell.length_b   1.000
_cell.length_c   1.000
_cell.angle_alpha   90.00
_cell.angle_beta   90.00
_cell.angle_gamma   90.00
#
_symmetry.space_group_name_H-M   'P 1'
#
loop_
_entity.id
_entity.type
_entity.pdbx_description
1 polymer ?
#
loop_
_entity_poly.entity_id
_entity_poly.type
_entity_poly.pdbx_seq_one_letter_code
_entity_poly.pdbx_strand_id
1 'polypeptide(L)'
;RLRALVQEGDAMPLPGVPVYLYSTDGRYLGLTLLTDAAGVAFFDVPGGNYRLRADYLGYQFWQQDIAVASDTDTILTIAHNQVEVTAAGLFQDTAQGLAGLKVYLYSPTDSYLGISRTTDADGKAVFDLPQKDYKVRVDYLGNRHFSCLFNWQNVSVAIPMADAAITVTGGGFPQEGQILYVYSEAGTYLGLSQATDSDGKVTFRLPAGSYNFRVDHQGSQFWSGLQVIETGYANTIVISVVGGSFAFAVEKSADVPLAGAKCTVFNSSGTYLGLQGATNDLGQVFFDLVEGVVKFRVDHMGYQFWSEEYNTGTTSAGTLYLGQQDVAITVEGLYLSTAPLEGLKVYLFTPTGAYLGQHAVTDVSGQVHFSLPNQDYQVRVDTLGNQFWSNVFQQAGTTVSIPQGQAIVQALRAGAPIESAKVYLFSESGVYLGWMESTEADGRTEFILPSRTFKFRVNEGADQVWS
;
A
#
# COMPACT_ATOMS: atom_id res chain seq x y z
N ARG A 1 -60.49 -39.08 -17.36
CA ARG A 1 -59.28 -38.38 -16.92
C ARG A 1 -58.48 -37.98 -18.14
N LEU A 2 -57.98 -36.73 -18.20
CA LEU A 2 -57.10 -36.25 -19.26
C LEU A 2 -55.68 -36.13 -18.73
N ARG A 3 -54.77 -36.91 -19.30
CA ARG A 3 -53.32 -36.81 -19.00
C ARG A 3 -52.67 -35.98 -20.09
N ALA A 4 -52.11 -34.83 -19.71
CA ALA A 4 -51.44 -33.93 -20.64
C ALA A 4 -49.92 -34.01 -20.40
N LEU A 5 -49.16 -34.52 -21.36
CA LEU A 5 -47.71 -34.50 -21.39
C LEU A 5 -47.23 -33.23 -22.15
N VAL A 6 -46.43 -32.40 -21.51
CA VAL A 6 -45.74 -31.29 -22.17
C VAL A 6 -44.26 -31.65 -22.33
N GLN A 7 -43.75 -31.62 -23.55
CA GLN A 7 -42.39 -32.06 -23.87
C GLN A 7 -41.74 -31.17 -24.94
N GLU A 8 -40.41 -31.24 -25.02
CA GLU A 8 -39.63 -30.68 -26.13
C GLU A 8 -39.76 -31.55 -27.40
N GLY A 9 -39.22 -31.07 -28.52
CA GLY A 9 -39.30 -31.75 -29.81
C GLY A 9 -38.62 -33.13 -29.86
N ASP A 10 -37.65 -33.38 -28.98
CA ASP A 10 -36.92 -34.65 -28.81
C ASP A 10 -37.54 -35.56 -27.73
N ALA A 11 -38.76 -35.30 -27.31
CA ALA A 11 -39.49 -35.99 -26.26
C ALA A 11 -38.95 -35.80 -24.84
N MET A 12 -38.10 -34.79 -24.58
CA MET A 12 -37.68 -34.41 -23.21
C MET A 12 -38.85 -33.77 -22.48
N PRO A 13 -39.23 -34.25 -21.28
CA PRO A 13 -40.32 -33.69 -20.51
C PRO A 13 -40.02 -32.27 -20.02
N LEU A 14 -41.03 -31.40 -20.03
CA LEU A 14 -40.97 -30.03 -19.50
C LEU A 14 -41.68 -29.95 -18.16
N PRO A 15 -40.95 -30.02 -17.02
CA PRO A 15 -41.54 -29.91 -15.69
C PRO A 15 -41.85 -28.45 -15.30
N GLY A 16 -42.84 -28.27 -14.43
CA GLY A 16 -43.16 -26.95 -13.84
C GLY A 16 -43.86 -26.01 -14.84
N VAL A 17 -44.33 -26.49 -15.99
CA VAL A 17 -45.03 -25.68 -16.97
C VAL A 17 -46.52 -25.57 -16.58
N PRO A 18 -47.08 -24.36 -16.42
CA PRO A 18 -48.52 -24.20 -16.16
C PRO A 18 -49.33 -24.56 -17.42
N VAL A 19 -50.24 -25.49 -17.25
CA VAL A 19 -51.17 -25.96 -18.30
C VAL A 19 -52.59 -25.59 -17.88
N TYR A 20 -53.26 -24.90 -18.82
CA TYR A 20 -54.60 -24.38 -18.64
C TYR A 20 -55.57 -25.14 -19.52
N LEU A 21 -56.76 -25.45 -18.97
CA LEU A 21 -57.81 -26.14 -19.72
C LEU A 21 -58.87 -25.15 -20.26
N TYR A 22 -59.21 -25.31 -21.52
CA TYR A 22 -60.18 -24.48 -22.22
C TYR A 22 -61.25 -25.35 -22.93
N SER A 23 -62.45 -24.80 -23.10
CA SER A 23 -63.45 -25.32 -24.00
C SER A 23 -63.04 -25.07 -25.45
N THR A 24 -63.69 -25.72 -26.43
CA THR A 24 -63.41 -25.60 -27.86
C THR A 24 -63.73 -24.22 -28.43
N ASP A 25 -64.63 -23.45 -27.80
CA ASP A 25 -64.91 -22.05 -28.13
C ASP A 25 -63.89 -21.05 -27.52
N GLY A 26 -62.85 -21.57 -26.83
CA GLY A 26 -61.76 -20.75 -26.29
C GLY A 26 -62.02 -20.14 -24.93
N ARG A 27 -63.05 -20.60 -24.19
CA ARG A 27 -63.31 -20.15 -22.84
C ARG A 27 -62.45 -20.94 -21.82
N TYR A 28 -61.74 -20.21 -20.93
CA TYR A 28 -61.02 -20.82 -19.85
C TYR A 28 -61.97 -21.47 -18.83
N LEU A 29 -61.69 -22.74 -18.44
CA LEU A 29 -62.57 -23.54 -17.61
C LEU A 29 -62.19 -23.46 -16.09
N GLY A 30 -61.26 -22.58 -15.71
CA GLY A 30 -60.88 -22.41 -14.33
C GLY A 30 -59.88 -23.45 -13.81
N LEU A 31 -59.37 -24.34 -14.64
CA LEU A 31 -58.44 -25.40 -14.26
C LEU A 31 -57.05 -25.10 -14.81
N THR A 32 -56.08 -24.95 -13.87
CA THR A 32 -54.65 -24.78 -14.15
C THR A 32 -53.86 -25.74 -13.29
N LEU A 33 -52.95 -26.48 -13.90
CA LEU A 33 -52.03 -27.39 -13.22
C LEU A 33 -50.63 -27.22 -13.72
N LEU A 34 -49.63 -27.43 -12.83
CA LEU A 34 -48.22 -27.48 -13.21
C LEU A 34 -47.88 -28.91 -13.63
N THR A 35 -47.04 -29.04 -14.64
CA THR A 35 -46.46 -30.34 -14.99
C THR A 35 -45.51 -30.83 -13.93
N ASP A 36 -45.56 -32.14 -13.64
CA ASP A 36 -44.70 -32.85 -12.72
C ASP A 36 -43.28 -33.07 -13.33
N ALA A 37 -42.41 -33.79 -12.60
CA ALA A 37 -41.03 -34.09 -13.07
C ALA A 37 -41.00 -34.90 -14.40
N ALA A 38 -42.06 -35.58 -14.75
CA ALA A 38 -42.21 -36.29 -16.02
C ALA A 38 -42.92 -35.43 -17.09
N GLY A 39 -43.11 -34.14 -16.87
CA GLY A 39 -43.77 -33.21 -17.78
C GLY A 39 -45.30 -33.39 -17.83
N VAL A 40 -45.94 -34.06 -16.88
CA VAL A 40 -47.33 -34.46 -16.95
C VAL A 40 -48.22 -33.63 -16.01
N ALA A 41 -49.39 -33.20 -16.54
CA ALA A 41 -50.49 -32.63 -15.77
C ALA A 41 -51.75 -33.51 -15.93
N PHE A 42 -52.47 -33.81 -14.86
CA PHE A 42 -53.69 -34.65 -14.87
C PHE A 42 -54.93 -33.84 -14.58
N PHE A 43 -55.86 -33.81 -15.50
CA PHE A 43 -57.15 -33.13 -15.34
C PHE A 43 -58.28 -34.17 -15.19
N ASP A 44 -59.06 -34.07 -14.11
CA ASP A 44 -60.29 -34.83 -13.92
C ASP A 44 -61.44 -34.01 -14.52
N VAL A 45 -61.92 -34.44 -15.72
CA VAL A 45 -62.91 -33.71 -16.46
C VAL A 45 -63.94 -34.66 -17.08
N PRO A 46 -65.19 -34.22 -17.27
CA PRO A 46 -66.21 -34.98 -17.99
C PRO A 46 -65.79 -35.34 -19.40
N GLY A 47 -66.46 -36.31 -20.04
CA GLY A 47 -66.36 -36.56 -21.46
C GLY A 47 -66.75 -35.33 -22.26
N GLY A 48 -65.97 -34.98 -23.28
CA GLY A 48 -66.14 -33.76 -24.05
C GLY A 48 -64.91 -33.38 -24.88
N ASN A 49 -65.00 -32.27 -25.58
CA ASN A 49 -63.89 -31.75 -26.39
C ASN A 49 -63.26 -30.55 -25.70
N TYR A 50 -61.95 -30.54 -25.64
CA TYR A 50 -61.16 -29.56 -24.93
C TYR A 50 -60.00 -29.03 -25.74
N ARG A 51 -59.39 -27.91 -25.23
CA ARG A 51 -58.12 -27.36 -25.68
C ARG A 51 -57.21 -27.16 -24.47
N LEU A 52 -55.93 -27.36 -24.65
CA LEU A 52 -54.91 -27.05 -23.66
C LEU A 52 -54.05 -25.89 -24.10
N ARG A 53 -53.66 -25.05 -23.16
CA ARG A 53 -52.65 -24.04 -23.32
C ARG A 53 -51.55 -24.27 -22.30
N ALA A 54 -50.31 -24.37 -22.75
CA ALA A 54 -49.13 -24.34 -21.92
C ALA A 54 -48.48 -22.96 -22.04
N ASP A 55 -48.14 -22.33 -20.89
CA ASP A 55 -47.40 -21.09 -20.85
C ASP A 55 -45.93 -21.38 -20.54
N TYR A 56 -45.04 -21.15 -21.52
CA TYR A 56 -43.62 -21.45 -21.40
C TYR A 56 -42.76 -20.33 -21.95
N LEU A 57 -41.76 -19.90 -21.16
CA LEU A 57 -40.88 -18.78 -21.50
C LEU A 57 -41.62 -17.50 -21.97
N GLY A 58 -42.74 -17.17 -21.30
CA GLY A 58 -43.56 -16.00 -21.61
C GLY A 58 -44.45 -16.14 -22.85
N TYR A 59 -44.47 -17.31 -23.49
CA TYR A 59 -45.27 -17.59 -24.69
C TYR A 59 -46.31 -18.64 -24.41
N GLN A 60 -47.42 -18.62 -25.23
CA GLN A 60 -48.51 -19.56 -25.16
C GLN A 60 -48.38 -20.59 -26.28
N PHE A 61 -48.49 -21.86 -25.91
CA PHE A 61 -48.50 -23.00 -26.83
C PHE A 61 -49.81 -23.76 -26.66
N TRP A 62 -50.47 -24.08 -27.77
CA TRP A 62 -51.81 -24.60 -27.79
C TRP A 62 -51.86 -26.00 -28.38
N GLN A 63 -52.59 -26.91 -27.68
CA GLN A 63 -53.06 -28.18 -28.24
C GLN A 63 -54.56 -28.08 -28.46
N GLN A 64 -54.96 -28.29 -29.70
CA GLN A 64 -56.36 -28.17 -30.17
C GLN A 64 -57.05 -29.52 -30.21
N ASP A 65 -58.41 -29.53 -30.22
CA ASP A 65 -59.29 -30.64 -30.55
C ASP A 65 -59.02 -31.95 -29.80
N ILE A 66 -58.95 -31.87 -28.49
CA ILE A 66 -58.74 -33.02 -27.63
C ILE A 66 -60.10 -33.61 -27.25
N ALA A 67 -60.42 -34.80 -27.80
CA ALA A 67 -61.65 -35.53 -27.47
C ALA A 67 -61.41 -36.46 -26.28
N VAL A 68 -62.06 -36.20 -25.16
CA VAL A 68 -62.03 -37.02 -23.94
C VAL A 68 -63.29 -37.86 -23.84
N ALA A 69 -63.20 -39.18 -24.10
CA ALA A 69 -64.32 -40.13 -23.96
C ALA A 69 -64.08 -41.07 -22.76
N SER A 70 -62.90 -41.35 -22.43
CA SER A 70 -62.42 -42.17 -21.28
C SER A 70 -61.12 -41.58 -20.78
N ASP A 71 -60.26 -42.37 -20.12
CA ASP A 71 -58.88 -41.95 -19.84
C ASP A 71 -58.18 -41.67 -21.17
N THR A 72 -57.71 -40.44 -21.32
CA THR A 72 -57.20 -39.92 -22.59
C THR A 72 -55.82 -39.31 -22.34
N ASP A 73 -54.85 -39.70 -23.18
CA ASP A 73 -53.52 -39.11 -23.22
C ASP A 73 -53.40 -38.11 -24.36
N THR A 74 -52.80 -36.95 -24.11
CA THR A 74 -52.47 -35.97 -25.15
C THR A 74 -51.06 -35.46 -24.94
N ILE A 75 -50.41 -35.10 -26.05
CA ILE A 75 -49.04 -34.59 -26.03
C ILE A 75 -49.03 -33.19 -26.61
N LEU A 76 -48.54 -32.22 -25.82
CA LEU A 76 -48.26 -30.88 -26.34
C LEU A 76 -46.73 -30.76 -26.49
N THR A 77 -46.29 -30.81 -27.75
CA THR A 77 -44.86 -30.69 -28.10
C THR A 77 -44.51 -29.24 -28.37
N ILE A 78 -43.56 -28.74 -27.62
CA ILE A 78 -42.95 -27.42 -27.82
C ILE A 78 -41.60 -27.65 -28.49
N ALA A 79 -41.54 -27.48 -29.79
CA ALA A 79 -40.30 -27.70 -30.53
C ALA A 79 -39.23 -26.70 -30.12
N HIS A 80 -38.03 -27.17 -29.80
CA HIS A 80 -36.86 -26.38 -29.44
C HIS A 80 -35.75 -26.48 -30.50
N ASN A 81 -34.86 -25.48 -30.50
CA ASN A 81 -33.63 -25.49 -31.28
C ASN A 81 -32.52 -24.77 -30.52
N GLN A 82 -31.30 -25.28 -30.66
CA GLN A 82 -30.14 -24.61 -30.10
C GLN A 82 -29.80 -23.35 -30.87
N VAL A 83 -29.68 -22.25 -30.15
CA VAL A 83 -29.31 -20.94 -30.69
C VAL A 83 -28.01 -20.51 -30.04
N GLU A 84 -26.99 -20.29 -30.85
CA GLU A 84 -25.72 -19.76 -30.43
C GLU A 84 -25.79 -18.23 -30.43
N VAL A 85 -25.45 -17.64 -29.28
CA VAL A 85 -25.26 -16.19 -29.10
C VAL A 85 -23.78 -15.91 -28.96
N THR A 86 -23.22 -15.07 -29.84
CA THR A 86 -21.83 -14.62 -29.77
C THR A 86 -21.78 -13.20 -29.25
N ALA A 87 -21.10 -12.95 -28.11
CA ALA A 87 -20.75 -11.62 -27.63
C ALA A 87 -19.32 -11.30 -28.06
N ALA A 88 -19.13 -10.23 -28.84
CA ALA A 88 -17.83 -9.87 -29.38
C ALA A 88 -17.56 -8.37 -29.27
N GLY A 89 -16.35 -8.03 -28.77
CA GLY A 89 -15.80 -6.67 -28.87
C GLY A 89 -15.40 -6.36 -30.31
N LEU A 90 -15.94 -5.28 -30.88
CA LEU A 90 -15.61 -4.82 -32.22
C LEU A 90 -14.65 -3.63 -32.15
N PHE A 91 -13.41 -3.82 -32.57
CA PHE A 91 -12.37 -2.79 -32.62
C PHE A 91 -11.74 -2.75 -34.01
N GLN A 92 -11.81 -1.60 -34.70
CA GLN A 92 -11.27 -1.40 -36.05
C GLN A 92 -11.68 -2.55 -37.02
N ASP A 93 -12.98 -2.82 -37.10
CA ASP A 93 -13.59 -3.87 -37.93
C ASP A 93 -13.14 -5.32 -37.56
N THR A 94 -12.40 -5.51 -36.51
CA THR A 94 -12.00 -6.83 -36.00
C THR A 94 -12.87 -7.21 -34.81
N ALA A 95 -13.60 -8.32 -34.92
CA ALA A 95 -14.39 -8.87 -33.83
C ALA A 95 -13.58 -9.87 -33.02
N GLN A 96 -13.60 -9.72 -31.69
CA GLN A 96 -12.97 -10.65 -30.75
C GLN A 96 -14.02 -11.12 -29.74
N GLY A 97 -14.17 -12.44 -29.59
CA GLY A 97 -15.08 -13.03 -28.62
C GLY A 97 -14.74 -12.58 -27.18
N LEU A 98 -15.77 -12.28 -26.40
CA LEU A 98 -15.65 -11.85 -25.02
C LEU A 98 -16.12 -12.96 -24.07
N ALA A 99 -15.18 -13.59 -23.40
CA ALA A 99 -15.42 -14.70 -22.46
C ALA A 99 -15.97 -14.22 -21.11
N GLY A 100 -16.74 -15.09 -20.44
CA GLY A 100 -17.20 -14.88 -19.08
C GLY A 100 -18.33 -13.86 -18.91
N LEU A 101 -18.93 -13.39 -20.01
CA LEU A 101 -20.01 -12.42 -19.95
C LEU A 101 -21.36 -13.11 -19.72
N LYS A 102 -22.22 -12.53 -18.89
CA LYS A 102 -23.61 -12.98 -18.75
C LYS A 102 -24.45 -12.48 -19.90
N VAL A 103 -25.11 -13.42 -20.58
CA VAL A 103 -26.08 -13.20 -21.62
C VAL A 103 -27.46 -13.49 -21.04
N TYR A 104 -28.33 -12.48 -21.02
CA TYR A 104 -29.67 -12.56 -20.46
C TYR A 104 -30.70 -12.63 -21.61
N LEU A 105 -31.67 -13.56 -21.52
CA LEU A 105 -32.71 -13.74 -22.52
C LEU A 105 -33.91 -12.82 -22.23
N TYR A 106 -34.35 -12.11 -23.24
CA TYR A 106 -35.47 -11.16 -23.18
C TYR A 106 -36.54 -11.46 -24.22
N SER A 107 -37.80 -11.09 -23.92
CA SER A 107 -38.88 -11.03 -24.89
C SER A 107 -38.65 -9.89 -25.88
N PRO A 108 -39.38 -9.84 -27.03
CA PRO A 108 -39.34 -8.70 -27.95
C PRO A 108 -39.70 -7.36 -27.30
N THR A 109 -40.49 -7.39 -26.23
CA THR A 109 -40.93 -6.22 -25.45
C THR A 109 -40.02 -5.89 -24.26
N ASP A 110 -38.78 -6.34 -24.29
CA ASP A 110 -37.73 -6.07 -23.31
C ASP A 110 -38.05 -6.57 -21.89
N SER A 111 -38.85 -7.64 -21.74
CA SER A 111 -39.08 -8.33 -20.47
C SER A 111 -38.07 -9.47 -20.30
N TYR A 112 -37.35 -9.49 -19.18
CA TYR A 112 -36.41 -10.57 -18.85
C TYR A 112 -37.17 -11.89 -18.61
N LEU A 113 -36.76 -12.97 -19.31
CA LEU A 113 -37.45 -14.28 -19.28
C LEU A 113 -36.91 -15.23 -18.20
N GLY A 114 -36.08 -14.74 -17.29
CA GLY A 114 -35.54 -15.54 -16.18
C GLY A 114 -34.36 -16.45 -16.53
N ILE A 115 -33.91 -16.43 -17.79
CA ILE A 115 -32.82 -17.29 -18.27
C ILE A 115 -31.59 -16.48 -18.62
N SER A 116 -30.43 -16.95 -18.12
CA SER A 116 -29.13 -16.42 -18.52
C SER A 116 -28.12 -17.54 -18.75
N ARG A 117 -27.13 -17.26 -19.58
CA ARG A 117 -25.96 -18.12 -19.84
C ARG A 117 -24.69 -17.29 -19.74
N THR A 118 -23.56 -17.95 -19.57
CA THR A 118 -22.24 -17.29 -19.56
C THR A 118 -21.50 -17.65 -20.83
N THR A 119 -20.83 -16.69 -21.45
CA THR A 119 -20.03 -16.95 -22.65
C THR A 119 -18.78 -17.76 -22.33
N ASP A 120 -18.43 -18.68 -23.22
CA ASP A 120 -17.20 -19.48 -23.19
C ASP A 120 -15.96 -18.66 -23.62
N ALA A 121 -14.82 -19.34 -23.84
CA ALA A 121 -13.56 -18.73 -24.27
C ALA A 121 -13.64 -18.01 -25.63
N ASP A 122 -14.55 -18.46 -26.51
CA ASP A 122 -14.77 -17.86 -27.84
C ASP A 122 -15.87 -16.78 -27.82
N GLY A 123 -16.40 -16.42 -26.64
CA GLY A 123 -17.47 -15.46 -26.48
C GLY A 123 -18.87 -16.00 -26.81
N LYS A 124 -19.08 -17.33 -26.81
CA LYS A 124 -20.32 -17.99 -27.21
C LYS A 124 -21.12 -18.47 -26.01
N ALA A 125 -22.44 -18.34 -26.11
CA ALA A 125 -23.41 -18.89 -25.17
C ALA A 125 -24.54 -19.60 -25.94
N VAL A 126 -24.92 -20.80 -25.53
CA VAL A 126 -25.95 -21.60 -26.21
C VAL A 126 -27.23 -21.61 -25.40
N PHE A 127 -28.32 -21.31 -26.04
CA PHE A 127 -29.68 -21.39 -25.52
C PHE A 127 -30.47 -22.43 -26.30
N ASP A 128 -31.26 -23.23 -25.61
CA ASP A 128 -32.25 -24.12 -26.22
C ASP A 128 -33.62 -23.46 -26.11
N LEU A 129 -34.21 -23.08 -27.23
CA LEU A 129 -35.34 -22.15 -27.27
C LEU A 129 -36.48 -22.65 -28.19
N PRO A 130 -37.77 -22.44 -27.80
CA PRO A 130 -38.90 -22.53 -28.71
C PRO A 130 -38.80 -21.57 -29.90
N GLN A 131 -39.54 -21.90 -30.97
CA GLN A 131 -39.64 -21.05 -32.18
C GLN A 131 -40.48 -19.79 -31.86
N LYS A 132 -39.84 -18.80 -31.28
CA LYS A 132 -40.41 -17.49 -30.95
C LYS A 132 -39.34 -16.41 -31.13
N ASP A 133 -39.79 -15.16 -31.12
CA ASP A 133 -38.88 -14.03 -31.23
C ASP A 133 -38.28 -13.65 -29.89
N TYR A 134 -36.97 -13.44 -29.85
CA TYR A 134 -36.21 -13.11 -28.66
C TYR A 134 -35.24 -11.96 -28.91
N LYS A 135 -34.76 -11.37 -27.82
CA LYS A 135 -33.56 -10.54 -27.76
C LYS A 135 -32.64 -11.11 -26.66
N VAL A 136 -31.39 -10.81 -26.76
CA VAL A 136 -30.46 -10.99 -25.65
C VAL A 136 -29.82 -9.67 -25.24
N ARG A 137 -29.51 -9.55 -23.96
CA ARG A 137 -28.72 -8.46 -23.38
C ARG A 137 -27.41 -9.00 -22.83
N VAL A 138 -26.33 -8.31 -23.13
CA VAL A 138 -25.00 -8.53 -22.55
C VAL A 138 -24.59 -7.28 -21.80
N ASP A 139 -24.18 -7.45 -20.54
CA ASP A 139 -23.65 -6.36 -19.71
C ASP A 139 -22.12 -6.47 -19.69
N TYR A 140 -21.43 -5.40 -20.12
CA TYR A 140 -19.96 -5.36 -20.14
C TYR A 140 -19.43 -3.99 -19.75
N LEU A 141 -18.55 -3.97 -18.76
CA LEU A 141 -17.90 -2.76 -18.22
C LEU A 141 -18.87 -1.60 -17.99
N GLY A 142 -20.02 -1.88 -17.33
CA GLY A 142 -21.02 -0.90 -16.96
C GLY A 142 -22.04 -0.55 -18.07
N ASN A 143 -21.82 -1.03 -19.28
CA ASN A 143 -22.71 -0.77 -20.44
C ASN A 143 -23.58 -1.97 -20.76
N ARG A 144 -24.78 -1.71 -21.33
CA ARG A 144 -25.77 -2.72 -21.74
C ARG A 144 -25.86 -2.78 -23.25
N HIS A 145 -25.68 -3.96 -23.80
CA HIS A 145 -25.72 -4.19 -25.23
C HIS A 145 -26.80 -5.21 -25.56
N PHE A 146 -27.68 -4.88 -26.52
CA PHE A 146 -28.76 -5.73 -26.94
C PHE A 146 -28.51 -6.27 -28.35
N SER A 147 -28.99 -7.50 -28.62
CA SER A 147 -29.06 -8.03 -29.99
C SER A 147 -30.22 -7.41 -30.75
N CYS A 148 -30.23 -7.62 -32.09
CA CYS A 148 -31.46 -7.58 -32.86
C CYS A 148 -32.42 -8.68 -32.41
N LEU A 149 -33.68 -8.61 -32.84
CA LEU A 149 -34.64 -9.74 -32.73
C LEU A 149 -34.12 -10.95 -33.52
N PHE A 150 -34.24 -12.13 -32.91
CA PHE A 150 -33.91 -13.39 -33.59
C PHE A 150 -34.94 -14.46 -33.27
N ASN A 151 -35.06 -15.44 -34.17
CA ASN A 151 -35.98 -16.59 -34.09
C ASN A 151 -35.25 -17.83 -34.63
N TRP A 152 -34.75 -18.70 -33.73
CA TRP A 152 -33.97 -19.90 -34.09
C TRP A 152 -32.71 -19.66 -34.92
N GLN A 153 -32.28 -18.42 -35.08
CA GLN A 153 -31.06 -18.07 -35.79
C GLN A 153 -29.99 -17.70 -34.80
N ASN A 154 -28.75 -18.09 -35.08
CA ASN A 154 -27.61 -17.60 -34.32
C ASN A 154 -27.51 -16.08 -34.41
N VAL A 155 -27.15 -15.45 -33.31
CA VAL A 155 -27.13 -13.99 -33.21
C VAL A 155 -25.80 -13.51 -32.59
N SER A 156 -25.34 -12.38 -33.09
CA SER A 156 -24.15 -11.71 -32.51
C SER A 156 -24.55 -10.41 -31.83
N VAL A 157 -23.95 -10.18 -30.66
CA VAL A 157 -23.96 -8.89 -29.95
C VAL A 157 -22.58 -8.27 -30.15
N ALA A 158 -22.46 -7.38 -31.13
CA ALA A 158 -21.26 -6.61 -31.38
C ALA A 158 -21.18 -5.45 -30.36
N ILE A 159 -20.13 -5.41 -29.58
CA ILE A 159 -19.86 -4.37 -28.60
C ILE A 159 -18.81 -3.43 -29.19
N PRO A 160 -19.18 -2.22 -29.62
CA PRO A 160 -18.22 -1.27 -30.18
C PRO A 160 -17.16 -0.90 -29.15
N MET A 161 -15.89 -1.10 -29.49
CA MET A 161 -14.74 -0.84 -28.61
C MET A 161 -13.91 0.33 -29.14
N ALA A 162 -13.36 1.12 -28.22
CA ALA A 162 -12.43 2.20 -28.55
C ALA A 162 -11.32 2.29 -27.50
N ASP A 163 -10.19 2.85 -27.92
CA ASP A 163 -9.08 3.12 -27.02
C ASP A 163 -9.28 4.49 -26.36
N ALA A 164 -9.18 4.52 -25.03
CA ALA A 164 -9.07 5.72 -24.22
C ALA A 164 -7.60 5.91 -23.82
N ALA A 165 -6.96 6.94 -24.37
CA ALA A 165 -5.58 7.29 -24.05
C ALA A 165 -5.57 8.40 -23.00
N ILE A 166 -5.10 8.08 -21.80
CA ILE A 166 -5.07 9.00 -20.67
C ILE A 166 -3.61 9.42 -20.40
N THR A 167 -3.39 10.71 -20.23
CA THR A 167 -2.08 11.27 -19.82
C THR A 167 -2.24 11.91 -18.45
N VAL A 168 -1.36 11.56 -17.51
CA VAL A 168 -1.27 12.17 -16.19
C VAL A 168 -0.10 13.14 -16.16
N THR A 169 -0.38 14.39 -15.79
CA THR A 169 0.66 15.45 -15.70
C THR A 169 0.65 16.08 -14.30
N GLY A 170 1.85 16.43 -13.79
CA GLY A 170 2.01 17.20 -12.56
C GLY A 170 2.98 18.38 -12.83
N GLY A 171 2.56 19.61 -12.50
CA GLY A 171 3.38 20.80 -12.80
C GLY A 171 3.72 20.98 -14.29
N GLY A 172 2.95 20.38 -15.20
CA GLY A 172 3.20 20.39 -16.65
C GLY A 172 4.11 19.26 -17.16
N PHE A 173 4.59 18.37 -16.28
CA PHE A 173 5.46 17.25 -16.63
C PHE A 173 4.70 15.91 -16.54
N PRO A 174 5.07 14.91 -17.39
CA PRO A 174 4.51 13.57 -17.31
C PRO A 174 4.76 12.93 -15.94
N GLN A 175 3.76 12.21 -15.43
CA GLN A 175 3.87 11.48 -14.16
C GLN A 175 3.92 9.97 -14.43
N GLU A 176 5.11 9.38 -14.31
CA GLU A 176 5.32 7.94 -14.44
C GLU A 176 4.83 7.17 -13.20
N GLY A 177 4.36 5.92 -13.40
CA GLY A 177 4.03 4.99 -12.33
C GLY A 177 2.74 5.31 -11.57
N GLN A 178 1.94 6.29 -12.03
CA GLN A 178 0.66 6.63 -11.40
C GLN A 178 -0.39 5.58 -11.76
N ILE A 179 -1.08 5.03 -10.75
CA ILE A 179 -2.12 4.03 -11.01
C ILE A 179 -3.42 4.72 -11.36
N LEU A 180 -3.90 4.46 -12.57
CA LEU A 180 -5.20 4.87 -13.05
C LEU A 180 -6.25 3.79 -12.81
N TYR A 181 -7.43 4.20 -12.39
CA TYR A 181 -8.60 3.34 -12.14
C TYR A 181 -9.76 3.77 -13.03
N VAL A 182 -10.49 2.80 -13.61
CA VAL A 182 -11.65 3.05 -14.48
C VAL A 182 -12.95 2.84 -13.73
N TYR A 183 -13.82 3.83 -13.77
CA TYR A 183 -15.14 3.82 -13.14
C TYR A 183 -16.24 3.99 -14.17
N SER A 184 -17.41 3.40 -13.93
CA SER A 184 -18.63 3.66 -14.71
C SER A 184 -19.12 5.10 -14.51
N GLU A 185 -20.05 5.55 -15.36
CA GLU A 185 -20.77 6.82 -15.20
C GLU A 185 -21.40 6.97 -13.80
N ALA A 186 -21.93 5.87 -13.25
CA ALA A 186 -22.52 5.83 -11.90
C ALA A 186 -21.50 5.81 -10.76
N GLY A 187 -20.18 5.91 -11.04
CA GLY A 187 -19.13 5.92 -10.04
C GLY A 187 -18.75 4.53 -9.49
N THR A 188 -19.14 3.44 -10.14
CA THR A 188 -18.74 2.08 -9.75
C THR A 188 -17.39 1.73 -10.38
N TYR A 189 -16.44 1.24 -9.55
CA TYR A 189 -15.15 0.74 -10.05
C TYR A 189 -15.37 -0.50 -10.94
N LEU A 190 -14.77 -0.49 -12.14
CA LEU A 190 -14.97 -1.55 -13.16
C LEU A 190 -13.92 -2.67 -13.11
N GLY A 191 -13.06 -2.68 -12.10
CA GLY A 191 -12.01 -3.69 -11.94
C GLY A 191 -10.80 -3.50 -12.87
N LEU A 192 -10.69 -2.36 -13.56
CA LEU A 192 -9.60 -2.03 -14.46
C LEU A 192 -8.68 -0.99 -13.84
N SER A 193 -7.39 -1.33 -13.73
CA SER A 193 -6.36 -0.39 -13.32
C SER A 193 -5.04 -0.68 -14.03
N GLN A 194 -4.27 0.37 -14.29
CA GLN A 194 -2.96 0.28 -14.94
C GLN A 194 -2.10 1.47 -14.54
N ALA A 195 -0.78 1.28 -14.44
CA ALA A 195 0.18 2.34 -14.19
C ALA A 195 0.53 3.10 -15.47
N THR A 196 0.80 4.41 -15.35
CA THR A 196 1.34 5.24 -16.44
C THR A 196 2.78 4.87 -16.78
N ASP A 197 3.14 4.99 -18.05
CA ASP A 197 4.50 4.85 -18.57
C ASP A 197 5.37 6.10 -18.28
N SER A 198 6.61 6.12 -18.80
CA SER A 198 7.55 7.25 -18.67
C SER A 198 7.06 8.56 -19.31
N ASP A 199 6.11 8.48 -20.24
CA ASP A 199 5.46 9.65 -20.83
C ASP A 199 4.20 10.08 -20.05
N GLY A 200 3.95 9.46 -18.90
CA GLY A 200 2.75 9.68 -18.07
C GLY A 200 1.48 9.12 -18.69
N LYS A 201 1.57 8.18 -19.65
CA LYS A 201 0.44 7.69 -20.45
C LYS A 201 0.01 6.29 -20.07
N VAL A 202 -1.30 6.04 -20.24
CA VAL A 202 -1.92 4.72 -20.18
C VAL A 202 -3.07 4.64 -21.18
N THR A 203 -3.31 3.47 -21.74
CA THR A 203 -4.41 3.26 -22.69
C THR A 203 -5.28 2.09 -22.25
N PHE A 204 -6.59 2.34 -22.15
CA PHE A 204 -7.60 1.30 -21.88
C PHE A 204 -8.45 1.08 -23.14
N ARG A 205 -8.67 -0.17 -23.50
CA ARG A 205 -9.68 -0.54 -24.51
C ARG A 205 -11.01 -0.76 -23.82
N LEU A 206 -11.99 0.10 -24.12
CA LEU A 206 -13.29 0.14 -23.44
C LEU A 206 -14.42 0.06 -24.46
N PRO A 207 -15.62 -0.46 -24.09
CA PRO A 207 -16.83 -0.23 -24.84
C PRO A 207 -17.06 1.27 -25.08
N ALA A 208 -17.62 1.65 -26.21
CA ALA A 208 -18.10 3.01 -26.40
C ALA A 208 -19.14 3.33 -25.31
N GLY A 209 -18.96 4.44 -24.62
CA GLY A 209 -19.78 4.81 -23.46
C GLY A 209 -19.14 5.87 -22.57
N SER A 210 -19.76 6.12 -21.42
CA SER A 210 -19.33 7.16 -20.48
C SER A 210 -18.58 6.57 -19.28
N TYR A 211 -17.42 7.16 -18.95
CA TYR A 211 -16.54 6.69 -17.88
C TYR A 211 -15.96 7.85 -17.08
N ASN A 212 -15.58 7.56 -15.83
CA ASN A 212 -14.74 8.41 -15.02
C ASN A 212 -13.40 7.69 -14.80
N PHE A 213 -12.30 8.45 -14.84
CA PHE A 213 -10.96 7.95 -14.53
C PHE A 213 -10.44 8.61 -13.26
N ARG A 214 -9.81 7.84 -12.39
CA ARG A 214 -9.22 8.32 -11.14
C ARG A 214 -7.75 7.98 -11.06
N VAL A 215 -6.97 8.93 -10.61
CA VAL A 215 -5.56 8.79 -10.20
C VAL A 215 -5.44 9.07 -8.72
N ASP A 216 -4.75 8.20 -7.99
CA ASP A 216 -4.39 8.45 -6.61
C ASP A 216 -2.94 8.94 -6.56
N HIS A 217 -2.72 10.21 -6.17
CA HIS A 217 -1.41 10.83 -6.12
C HIS A 217 -1.20 11.52 -4.77
N GLN A 218 -0.11 11.19 -4.08
CA GLN A 218 0.26 11.75 -2.77
C GLN A 218 -0.90 11.76 -1.76
N GLY A 219 -1.70 10.68 -1.71
CA GLY A 219 -2.83 10.55 -0.79
C GLY A 219 -4.10 11.31 -1.19
N SER A 220 -4.08 12.04 -2.31
CA SER A 220 -5.23 12.74 -2.89
C SER A 220 -5.76 12.01 -4.13
N GLN A 221 -7.06 12.18 -4.40
CA GLN A 221 -7.73 11.57 -5.55
C GLN A 221 -8.02 12.63 -6.61
N PHE A 222 -7.57 12.39 -7.82
CA PHE A 222 -7.79 13.26 -8.97
C PHE A 222 -8.68 12.55 -9.98
N TRP A 223 -9.73 13.22 -10.43
CA TRP A 223 -10.73 12.67 -11.32
C TRP A 223 -10.73 13.38 -12.67
N SER A 224 -10.93 12.62 -13.75
CA SER A 224 -11.07 13.19 -15.10
C SER A 224 -12.36 13.98 -15.30
N GLY A 225 -13.34 13.78 -14.41
CA GLY A 225 -14.74 14.04 -14.76
C GLY A 225 -15.28 13.02 -15.77
N LEU A 226 -16.57 13.13 -16.09
CA LEU A 226 -17.20 12.22 -17.04
C LEU A 226 -16.62 12.39 -18.45
N GLN A 227 -16.12 11.30 -19.02
CA GLN A 227 -15.53 11.23 -20.36
C GLN A 227 -16.37 10.32 -21.24
N VAL A 228 -16.69 10.76 -22.46
CA VAL A 228 -17.38 9.95 -23.46
C VAL A 228 -16.32 9.33 -24.37
N ILE A 229 -16.32 7.99 -24.44
CA ILE A 229 -15.42 7.21 -25.30
C ILE A 229 -16.20 6.78 -26.54
N GLU A 230 -15.76 7.22 -27.70
CA GLU A 230 -16.42 6.97 -28.97
C GLU A 230 -15.53 6.20 -29.94
N THR A 231 -16.15 5.36 -30.77
CA THR A 231 -15.44 4.67 -31.86
C THR A 231 -15.09 5.61 -32.98
N GLY A 232 -13.93 5.41 -33.62
CA GLY A 232 -13.49 6.22 -34.76
C GLY A 232 -12.92 7.59 -34.39
N TYR A 233 -12.81 7.89 -33.11
CA TYR A 233 -12.21 9.11 -32.58
C TYR A 233 -10.96 8.83 -31.74
N ALA A 234 -10.08 9.81 -31.66
CA ALA A 234 -8.98 9.79 -30.71
C ALA A 234 -9.49 10.27 -29.34
N ASN A 235 -9.80 9.32 -28.45
CA ASN A 235 -10.25 9.64 -27.08
C ASN A 235 -9.03 9.93 -26.19
N THR A 236 -8.59 11.20 -26.17
CA THR A 236 -7.46 11.66 -25.38
C THR A 236 -7.94 12.44 -24.16
N ILE A 237 -7.44 12.06 -22.99
CA ILE A 237 -7.85 12.59 -21.69
C ILE A 237 -6.59 13.03 -20.95
N VAL A 238 -6.62 14.20 -20.33
CA VAL A 238 -5.53 14.68 -19.48
C VAL A 238 -6.05 14.82 -18.06
N ILE A 239 -5.34 14.22 -17.10
CA ILE A 239 -5.58 14.42 -15.67
C ILE A 239 -4.37 15.15 -15.11
N SER A 240 -4.57 16.38 -14.67
CA SER A 240 -3.53 17.15 -14.01
C SER A 240 -3.59 16.90 -12.51
N VAL A 241 -2.52 16.32 -11.97
CA VAL A 241 -2.30 16.28 -10.53
C VAL A 241 -1.62 17.60 -10.18
N VAL A 242 -2.39 18.53 -9.64
CA VAL A 242 -1.89 19.87 -9.30
C VAL A 242 -0.96 19.73 -8.11
N GLY A 243 0.30 20.07 -8.29
CA GLY A 243 1.33 20.13 -7.26
C GLY A 243 2.18 21.38 -7.45
N GLY A 244 2.76 21.87 -6.37
CA GLY A 244 3.67 23.00 -6.37
C GLY A 244 4.96 22.64 -5.63
N SER A 245 6.08 23.28 -6.04
CA SER A 245 7.33 23.13 -5.33
C SER A 245 7.22 23.75 -3.93
N PHE A 246 7.47 22.95 -2.90
CA PHE A 246 7.53 23.37 -1.52
C PHE A 246 8.97 23.32 -1.03
N ALA A 247 9.51 24.46 -0.60
CA ALA A 247 10.85 24.56 -0.04
C ALA A 247 10.81 24.31 1.47
N PHE A 248 11.36 23.21 1.93
CA PHE A 248 11.45 22.91 3.36
C PHE A 248 12.89 23.11 3.84
N ALA A 249 13.07 24.01 4.81
CA ALA A 249 14.36 24.29 5.43
C ALA A 249 14.48 23.64 6.81
N VAL A 250 15.67 23.15 7.14
CA VAL A 250 16.03 22.65 8.46
C VAL A 250 17.23 23.43 8.98
N GLU A 251 17.08 24.02 10.16
CA GLU A 251 18.11 24.81 10.79
C GLU A 251 18.48 24.25 12.16
N LYS A 252 19.77 24.27 12.48
CA LYS A 252 20.28 23.90 13.82
C LYS A 252 19.80 24.92 14.87
N SER A 253 19.98 26.18 14.54
CA SER A 253 19.51 27.38 15.26
C SER A 253 19.18 28.44 14.21
N ALA A 254 18.69 29.62 14.64
CA ALA A 254 18.35 30.69 13.71
C ALA A 254 19.53 31.00 12.77
N ASP A 255 19.26 30.99 11.46
CA ASP A 255 20.21 31.25 10.36
C ASP A 255 21.39 30.28 10.25
N VAL A 256 21.33 29.12 10.94
CA VAL A 256 22.38 28.09 10.87
C VAL A 256 21.81 26.83 10.20
N PRO A 257 22.06 26.63 8.89
CA PRO A 257 21.48 25.53 8.14
C PRO A 257 22.00 24.16 8.63
N LEU A 258 21.15 23.15 8.52
CA LEU A 258 21.53 21.74 8.70
C LEU A 258 21.53 21.03 7.35
N ALA A 259 22.73 20.80 6.79
CA ALA A 259 22.93 20.01 5.57
C ALA A 259 22.80 18.50 5.85
N GLY A 260 22.33 17.75 4.85
CA GLY A 260 22.26 16.28 4.90
C GLY A 260 21.18 15.72 5.83
N ALA A 261 20.29 16.54 6.38
CA ALA A 261 19.18 16.07 7.22
C ALA A 261 18.16 15.32 6.38
N LYS A 262 17.80 14.11 6.81
CA LYS A 262 16.76 13.31 6.15
C LYS A 262 15.38 13.86 6.52
N CYS A 263 14.66 14.34 5.53
CA CYS A 263 13.30 14.85 5.64
C CYS A 263 12.30 13.89 5.00
N THR A 264 11.18 13.65 5.66
CA THR A 264 10.10 12.75 5.21
C THR A 264 8.76 13.46 5.34
N VAL A 265 7.91 13.35 4.31
CA VAL A 265 6.63 14.08 4.24
C VAL A 265 5.47 13.19 4.67
N PHE A 266 4.60 13.75 5.52
CA PHE A 266 3.39 13.11 6.03
C PHE A 266 2.18 14.02 5.82
N ASN A 267 0.98 13.44 5.69
CA ASN A 267 -0.26 14.20 5.76
C ASN A 267 -0.62 14.55 7.22
N SER A 268 -1.68 15.34 7.42
CA SER A 268 -2.17 15.74 8.75
C SER A 268 -2.56 14.54 9.63
N SER A 269 -3.05 13.43 9.04
CA SER A 269 -3.37 12.20 9.79
C SER A 269 -2.14 11.37 10.18
N GLY A 270 -0.93 11.79 9.79
CA GLY A 270 0.32 11.06 10.09
C GLY A 270 0.65 9.92 9.11
N THR A 271 0.00 9.87 7.94
CA THR A 271 0.33 8.89 6.90
C THR A 271 1.50 9.38 6.05
N TYR A 272 2.50 8.53 5.83
CA TYR A 272 3.62 8.81 4.94
C TYR A 272 3.16 8.94 3.49
N LEU A 273 3.56 10.02 2.81
CA LEU A 273 3.15 10.33 1.43
C LEU A 273 4.09 9.76 0.35
N GLY A 274 5.05 8.91 0.69
CA GLY A 274 6.01 8.35 -0.26
C GLY A 274 7.15 9.29 -0.62
N LEU A 275 7.23 10.49 -0.03
CA LEU A 275 8.22 11.51 -0.35
C LEU A 275 9.26 11.65 0.74
N GLN A 276 10.53 11.58 0.36
CA GLN A 276 11.67 11.81 1.24
C GLN A 276 12.82 12.46 0.47
N GLY A 277 13.64 13.23 1.17
CA GLY A 277 14.82 13.88 0.61
C GLY A 277 15.81 14.25 1.70
N ALA A 278 16.99 14.71 1.32
CA ALA A 278 17.99 15.24 2.23
C ALA A 278 18.22 16.74 1.96
N THR A 279 18.46 17.52 2.99
CA THR A 279 18.76 18.94 2.85
C THR A 279 20.12 19.15 2.16
N ASN A 280 20.20 20.16 1.30
CA ASN A 280 21.43 20.64 0.67
C ASN A 280 22.30 21.46 1.67
N ASP A 281 23.39 22.03 1.18
CA ASP A 281 24.33 22.85 1.98
C ASP A 281 23.67 24.11 2.57
N LEU A 282 22.55 24.57 2.00
CA LEU A 282 21.76 25.67 2.53
C LEU A 282 20.67 25.20 3.50
N GLY A 283 20.69 23.92 3.93
CA GLY A 283 19.70 23.34 4.81
C GLY A 283 18.33 23.13 4.16
N GLN A 284 18.21 23.18 2.83
CA GLN A 284 16.95 23.14 2.11
C GLN A 284 16.74 21.83 1.35
N VAL A 285 15.50 21.38 1.30
CA VAL A 285 15.02 20.29 0.45
C VAL A 285 13.72 20.72 -0.23
N PHE A 286 13.53 20.30 -1.47
CA PHE A 286 12.37 20.66 -2.27
C PHE A 286 11.51 19.44 -2.52
N PHE A 287 10.21 19.60 -2.35
CA PHE A 287 9.20 18.57 -2.61
C PHE A 287 8.14 19.13 -3.56
N ASP A 288 7.75 18.35 -4.54
CA ASP A 288 6.55 18.65 -5.34
C ASP A 288 5.34 18.09 -4.62
N LEU A 289 4.49 18.98 -4.07
CA LEU A 289 3.39 18.62 -3.18
C LEU A 289 2.06 19.05 -3.78
N VAL A 290 1.07 18.14 -3.74
CA VAL A 290 -0.32 18.50 -4.04
C VAL A 290 -0.88 19.42 -2.95
N GLU A 291 -1.93 20.17 -3.30
CA GLU A 291 -2.64 21.04 -2.36
C GLU A 291 -3.21 20.19 -1.21
N GLY A 292 -2.92 20.58 0.01
CA GLY A 292 -3.34 19.88 1.23
C GLY A 292 -2.55 20.29 2.45
N VAL A 293 -2.80 19.63 3.59
CA VAL A 293 -2.09 19.89 4.84
C VAL A 293 -1.04 18.80 5.04
N VAL A 294 0.22 19.20 5.15
CA VAL A 294 1.38 18.34 5.35
C VAL A 294 2.18 18.71 6.58
N LYS A 295 2.95 17.76 7.10
CA LYS A 295 3.99 17.97 8.10
C LYS A 295 5.23 17.17 7.73
N PHE A 296 6.38 17.63 8.19
CA PHE A 296 7.68 17.02 7.90
C PHE A 296 8.26 16.39 9.15
N ARG A 297 8.83 15.21 9.00
CA ARG A 297 9.68 14.59 10.00
C ARG A 297 11.14 14.68 9.55
N VAL A 298 11.98 15.14 10.46
CA VAL A 298 13.44 15.19 10.29
C VAL A 298 14.08 14.21 11.24
N ASP A 299 14.86 13.29 10.72
CA ASP A 299 15.64 12.34 11.50
C ASP A 299 17.07 12.91 11.66
N HIS A 300 17.46 13.26 12.90
CA HIS A 300 18.77 13.84 13.21
C HIS A 300 19.30 13.36 14.55
N MET A 301 20.57 12.96 14.60
CA MET A 301 21.23 12.48 15.83
C MET A 301 20.42 11.40 16.59
N GLY A 302 19.81 10.45 15.85
CA GLY A 302 19.03 9.36 16.45
C GLY A 302 17.64 9.76 16.97
N TYR A 303 17.26 11.03 16.83
CA TYR A 303 15.95 11.56 17.24
C TYR A 303 15.10 11.97 16.05
N GLN A 304 13.77 12.01 16.27
CA GLN A 304 12.80 12.43 15.29
C GLN A 304 12.22 13.80 15.68
N PHE A 305 12.33 14.75 14.78
CA PHE A 305 11.81 16.11 14.96
C PHE A 305 10.67 16.33 13.97
N TRP A 306 9.56 16.89 14.44
CA TRP A 306 8.38 17.16 13.63
C TRP A 306 8.20 18.66 13.45
N SER A 307 7.85 19.07 12.22
CA SER A 307 7.44 20.43 11.92
C SER A 307 6.01 20.68 12.43
N GLU A 308 5.61 21.93 12.42
CA GLU A 308 4.20 22.31 12.37
C GLU A 308 3.54 21.83 11.07
N GLU A 309 2.23 21.98 10.98
CA GLU A 309 1.46 21.68 9.77
C GLU A 309 1.51 22.86 8.80
N TYR A 310 1.74 22.56 7.50
CA TYR A 310 1.73 23.55 6.42
C TYR A 310 0.60 23.24 5.45
N ASN A 311 -0.17 24.26 5.09
CA ASN A 311 -1.16 24.17 4.01
C ASN A 311 -0.48 24.54 2.68
N THR A 312 -0.19 23.55 1.84
CA THR A 312 0.54 23.74 0.57
C THR A 312 -0.24 24.51 -0.48
N GLY A 313 -1.56 24.67 -0.33
CA GLY A 313 -2.39 25.55 -1.18
C GLY A 313 -2.19 27.04 -0.88
N THR A 314 -1.65 27.38 0.28
CA THR A 314 -1.44 28.79 0.70
C THR A 314 0.01 29.11 1.04
N THR A 315 0.85 28.11 1.23
CA THR A 315 2.26 28.25 1.65
C THR A 315 3.16 27.37 0.78
N SER A 316 4.21 27.95 0.23
CA SER A 316 5.20 27.27 -0.63
C SER A 316 6.53 27.01 0.07
N ALA A 317 6.67 27.36 1.35
CA ALA A 317 7.87 27.15 2.13
C ALA A 317 7.56 26.92 3.62
N GLY A 318 8.48 26.23 4.30
CA GLY A 318 8.43 26.01 5.74
C GLY A 318 9.83 25.81 6.32
N THR A 319 9.98 26.03 7.62
CA THR A 319 11.27 25.87 8.32
C THR A 319 11.06 25.12 9.64
N LEU A 320 11.96 24.17 9.90
CA LEU A 320 12.05 23.50 11.20
C LEU A 320 13.35 23.92 11.91
N TYR A 321 13.21 24.49 13.09
CA TYR A 321 14.33 24.80 13.97
C TYR A 321 14.54 23.67 14.96
N LEU A 322 15.75 23.09 14.99
CA LEU A 322 16.07 22.01 15.92
C LEU A 322 16.44 22.54 17.31
N GLY A 323 16.69 23.85 17.43
CA GLY A 323 17.02 24.50 18.70
C GLY A 323 18.34 23.98 19.28
N GLN A 324 19.35 23.70 18.43
CA GLN A 324 20.66 23.26 18.88
C GLN A 324 21.37 24.38 19.61
N GLN A 325 22.01 24.00 20.73
CA GLN A 325 22.86 24.89 21.52
C GLN A 325 24.23 24.24 21.70
N ASP A 326 25.23 25.07 21.95
CA ASP A 326 26.55 24.62 22.38
C ASP A 326 26.49 24.15 23.80
N VAL A 327 26.78 22.87 24.03
CA VAL A 327 26.66 22.19 25.32
C VAL A 327 28.05 21.77 25.81
N ALA A 328 28.48 22.34 26.89
CA ALA A 328 29.74 22.01 27.53
C ALA A 328 29.63 20.75 28.40
N ILE A 329 30.56 19.83 28.21
CA ILE A 329 30.74 18.64 29.06
C ILE A 329 32.10 18.77 29.74
N THR A 330 32.10 18.71 31.05
CA THR A 330 33.32 18.78 31.86
C THR A 330 33.75 17.39 32.32
N VAL A 331 35.02 17.05 32.20
CA VAL A 331 35.60 15.82 32.70
C VAL A 331 36.67 16.17 33.73
N GLU A 332 36.52 15.68 34.96
CA GLU A 332 37.40 15.98 36.06
C GLU A 332 37.80 14.72 36.82
N GLY A 333 39.02 14.71 37.33
CA GLY A 333 39.49 13.73 38.31
C GLY A 333 39.15 14.20 39.71
N LEU A 334 38.66 13.30 40.55
CA LEU A 334 38.35 13.55 41.96
C LEU A 334 39.35 12.82 42.87
N TYR A 335 40.42 13.52 43.25
CA TYR A 335 41.40 13.08 44.25
C TYR A 335 41.79 14.25 45.14
N LEU A 336 41.42 14.20 46.41
CA LEU A 336 41.58 15.29 47.39
C LEU A 336 40.87 16.60 47.00
N SER A 337 40.89 16.96 45.74
CA SER A 337 40.15 18.06 45.10
C SER A 337 39.83 17.68 43.66
N THR A 338 38.93 18.42 42.99
CA THR A 338 38.67 18.27 41.56
C THR A 338 39.80 18.88 40.74
N ALA A 339 40.21 18.19 39.67
CA ALA A 339 41.18 18.66 38.69
C ALA A 339 40.71 18.34 37.28
N PRO A 340 40.82 19.26 36.30
CA PRO A 340 40.45 19.00 34.93
C PRO A 340 41.28 17.87 34.32
N LEU A 341 40.66 17.03 33.50
CA LEU A 341 41.33 15.95 32.77
C LEU A 341 41.39 16.25 31.29
N GLU A 342 42.56 16.67 30.83
CA GLU A 342 42.86 16.97 29.44
C GLU A 342 43.09 15.70 28.60
N GLY A 343 42.82 15.77 27.30
CA GLY A 343 43.20 14.74 26.31
C GLY A 343 42.32 13.49 26.30
N LEU A 344 41.21 13.48 27.03
CA LEU A 344 40.32 12.32 27.13
C LEU A 344 39.25 12.36 26.00
N LYS A 345 39.00 11.20 25.38
CA LYS A 345 37.91 11.06 24.41
C LYS A 345 36.59 10.92 25.12
N VAL A 346 35.66 11.77 24.74
CA VAL A 346 34.28 11.82 25.23
C VAL A 346 33.36 11.46 24.05
N TYR A 347 32.61 10.40 24.19
CA TYR A 347 31.67 9.86 23.17
C TYR A 347 30.25 10.17 23.56
N LEU A 348 29.41 10.60 22.58
CA LEU A 348 28.01 10.97 22.78
C LEU A 348 27.07 9.80 22.51
N PHE A 349 26.14 9.55 23.44
CA PHE A 349 25.16 8.46 23.37
C PHE A 349 23.74 8.95 23.66
N THR A 350 22.74 8.16 23.20
CA THR A 350 21.38 8.26 23.74
C THR A 350 21.32 7.73 25.17
N PRO A 351 20.29 8.05 25.98
CA PRO A 351 20.10 7.47 27.32
C PRO A 351 20.00 5.94 27.32
N THR A 352 19.66 5.33 26.22
CA THR A 352 19.58 3.86 26.04
C THR A 352 20.90 3.22 25.62
N GLY A 353 21.99 4.00 25.54
CA GLY A 353 23.33 3.52 25.23
C GLY A 353 23.64 3.37 23.72
N ALA A 354 22.84 3.93 22.82
CA ALA A 354 23.16 3.95 21.39
C ALA A 354 24.15 5.09 21.09
N TYR A 355 25.30 4.76 20.47
CA TYR A 355 26.28 5.74 20.04
C TYR A 355 25.76 6.63 18.92
N LEU A 356 25.88 7.96 19.08
CA LEU A 356 25.36 8.97 18.12
C LEU A 356 26.38 9.39 17.06
N GLY A 357 27.51 8.69 16.95
CA GLY A 357 28.53 8.96 15.93
C GLY A 357 29.40 10.18 16.22
N GLN A 358 29.25 10.81 17.37
CA GLN A 358 30.03 12.01 17.74
C GLN A 358 30.96 11.76 18.94
N HIS A 359 32.16 12.26 18.86
CA HIS A 359 33.13 12.30 19.93
C HIS A 359 34.01 13.54 19.82
N ALA A 360 34.54 13.96 20.93
CA ALA A 360 35.52 15.07 21.04
C ALA A 360 36.57 14.73 22.08
N VAL A 361 37.63 15.53 22.18
CA VAL A 361 38.72 15.36 23.11
C VAL A 361 38.72 16.54 24.07
N THR A 362 38.83 16.29 25.36
CA THR A 362 38.87 17.34 26.39
C THR A 362 40.06 18.27 26.21
N ASP A 363 39.80 19.57 26.35
CA ASP A 363 40.82 20.63 26.36
C ASP A 363 41.56 20.71 27.74
N VAL A 364 42.46 21.69 27.88
CA VAL A 364 43.23 21.97 29.10
C VAL A 364 42.34 22.27 30.32
N SER A 365 41.09 22.67 30.10
CA SER A 365 40.08 22.90 31.15
C SER A 365 39.26 21.66 31.45
N GLY A 366 39.56 20.52 30.80
CA GLY A 366 38.80 19.28 30.91
C GLY A 366 37.45 19.33 30.19
N GLN A 367 37.25 20.26 29.25
CA GLN A 367 35.97 20.49 28.60
C GLN A 367 35.95 20.01 27.14
N VAL A 368 34.77 19.55 26.74
CA VAL A 368 34.39 19.36 25.31
C VAL A 368 33.06 20.01 25.06
N HIS A 369 32.83 20.38 23.80
CA HIS A 369 31.61 21.03 23.35
C HIS A 369 30.91 20.22 22.27
N PHE A 370 29.59 20.07 22.39
CA PHE A 370 28.74 19.47 21.38
C PHE A 370 27.57 20.40 21.06
N SER A 371 27.26 20.55 19.76
CA SER A 371 26.05 21.26 19.34
C SER A 371 24.86 20.31 19.37
N LEU A 372 23.97 20.45 20.37
CA LEU A 372 22.93 19.49 20.68
C LEU A 372 21.51 20.10 20.63
N PRO A 373 20.54 19.45 19.94
CA PRO A 373 19.12 19.70 20.16
C PRO A 373 18.72 19.46 21.62
N ASN A 374 17.56 20.01 22.03
CA ASN A 374 17.02 19.77 23.36
C ASN A 374 16.43 18.35 23.49
N GLN A 375 17.31 17.39 23.73
CA GLN A 375 16.98 15.97 23.92
C GLN A 375 17.83 15.42 25.08
N ASP A 376 17.55 14.20 25.49
CA ASP A 376 18.26 13.52 26.55
C ASP A 376 19.52 12.81 26.03
N TYR A 377 20.67 13.02 26.67
CA TYR A 377 21.95 12.45 26.27
C TYR A 377 22.68 11.83 27.44
N GLN A 378 23.63 10.97 27.13
CA GLN A 378 24.71 10.54 28.01
C GLN A 378 26.04 10.65 27.29
N VAL A 379 27.11 10.86 28.03
CA VAL A 379 28.46 10.73 27.50
C VAL A 379 29.22 9.62 28.22
N ARG A 380 30.12 9.01 27.47
CA ARG A 380 31.10 8.04 27.96
C ARG A 380 32.50 8.59 27.76
N VAL A 381 33.31 8.52 28.82
CA VAL A 381 34.71 8.87 28.80
C VAL A 381 35.54 7.59 28.93
N ASP A 382 36.46 7.37 28.00
CA ASP A 382 37.35 6.21 28.03
C ASP A 382 38.75 6.66 28.48
N THR A 383 39.25 6.12 29.61
CA THR A 383 40.58 6.40 30.09
C THR A 383 41.19 5.18 30.78
N LEU A 384 42.48 4.94 30.51
CA LEU A 384 43.29 3.85 31.11
C LEU A 384 42.54 2.49 31.06
N GLY A 385 41.89 2.18 29.91
CA GLY A 385 41.14 0.93 29.69
C GLY A 385 39.81 0.82 30.43
N ASN A 386 39.34 1.88 31.08
CA ASN A 386 38.10 1.95 31.82
C ASN A 386 37.11 2.93 31.15
N GLN A 387 35.79 2.70 31.39
CA GLN A 387 34.72 3.52 30.88
C GLN A 387 33.96 4.20 32.01
N PHE A 388 33.72 5.50 31.87
CA PHE A 388 33.00 6.32 32.84
C PHE A 388 31.84 7.02 32.14
N TRP A 389 30.65 6.89 32.71
CA TRP A 389 29.42 7.42 32.13
C TRP A 389 28.89 8.60 32.94
N SER A 390 28.34 9.59 32.23
CA SER A 390 27.59 10.67 32.87
C SER A 390 26.22 10.21 33.35
N ASN A 391 25.59 11.01 34.18
CA ASN A 391 24.12 11.00 34.27
C ASN A 391 23.50 11.45 32.95
N VAL A 392 22.18 11.21 32.76
CA VAL A 392 21.41 11.78 31.64
C VAL A 392 21.40 13.29 31.80
N PHE A 393 21.65 14.01 30.71
CA PHE A 393 21.63 15.47 30.64
C PHE A 393 20.97 15.97 29.37
N GLN A 394 20.65 17.24 29.36
CA GLN A 394 20.14 17.98 28.20
C GLN A 394 21.08 19.16 27.89
N GLN A 395 20.57 20.23 27.33
CA GLN A 395 21.36 21.42 26.97
C GLN A 395 22.06 22.15 28.14
N ALA A 396 21.72 21.81 29.36
CA ALA A 396 22.45 22.33 30.55
C ALA A 396 23.88 21.78 30.69
N GLY A 397 24.22 20.76 29.89
CA GLY A 397 25.51 20.08 30.01
C GLY A 397 25.60 19.13 31.21
N THR A 398 26.80 18.61 31.45
CA THR A 398 27.04 17.68 32.55
C THR A 398 28.52 17.66 32.94
N THR A 399 28.82 17.14 34.15
CA THR A 399 30.17 16.84 34.59
C THR A 399 30.33 15.33 34.79
N VAL A 400 31.41 14.78 34.26
CA VAL A 400 31.84 13.41 34.51
C VAL A 400 33.00 13.47 35.52
N SER A 401 32.69 13.23 36.78
CA SER A 401 33.72 13.16 37.83
C SER A 401 34.27 11.74 37.92
N ILE A 402 35.54 11.56 37.66
CA ILE A 402 36.24 10.27 37.70
C ILE A 402 36.90 10.13 39.07
N PRO A 403 36.39 9.26 39.96
CA PRO A 403 37.04 9.02 41.25
C PRO A 403 38.47 8.49 41.03
N GLN A 404 39.44 9.12 41.67
CA GLN A 404 40.85 8.76 41.57
C GLN A 404 41.43 8.45 42.95
N GLY A 405 42.52 7.72 42.95
CA GLY A 405 43.33 7.41 44.13
C GLY A 405 44.80 7.45 43.79
N GLN A 406 45.63 7.70 44.83
CA GLN A 406 47.06 7.61 44.71
C GLN A 406 47.53 6.16 44.91
N ALA A 407 48.29 5.66 43.94
CA ALA A 407 48.98 4.38 44.01
C ALA A 407 50.49 4.68 44.17
N ILE A 408 51.07 4.25 45.31
CA ILE A 408 52.49 4.37 45.55
C ILE A 408 53.12 2.99 45.30
N VAL A 409 54.02 2.93 44.31
CA VAL A 409 54.79 1.71 44.01
C VAL A 409 56.24 1.89 44.54
N GLN A 410 56.67 0.91 45.32
CA GLN A 410 58.07 0.90 45.83
C GLN A 410 58.81 -0.29 45.24
N ALA A 411 59.92 -0.03 44.59
CA ALA A 411 60.84 -1.03 44.06
C ALA A 411 61.99 -1.26 45.04
N LEU A 412 62.11 -2.52 45.47
CA LEU A 412 63.18 -2.90 46.45
C LEU A 412 63.96 -4.09 45.90
N ARG A 413 65.32 -4.09 46.14
CA ARG A 413 66.19 -5.25 45.98
C ARG A 413 66.76 -5.66 47.27
N ALA A 414 66.47 -6.86 47.76
CA ALA A 414 66.90 -7.36 49.11
C ALA A 414 66.61 -6.37 50.27
N GLY A 415 65.47 -5.65 50.14
CA GLY A 415 65.02 -4.65 51.12
C GLY A 415 65.60 -3.24 50.92
N ALA A 416 66.55 -3.02 50.02
CA ALA A 416 67.11 -1.70 49.70
C ALA A 416 66.35 -1.02 48.58
N PRO A 417 66.03 0.28 48.62
CA PRO A 417 65.33 0.98 47.53
C PRO A 417 66.17 0.99 46.26
N ILE A 418 65.46 0.88 45.08
CA ILE A 418 66.04 0.97 43.75
C ILE A 418 65.66 2.32 43.19
N GLU A 419 66.59 3.21 42.98
CA GLU A 419 66.46 4.48 42.32
C GLU A 419 66.40 4.27 40.82
N SER A 420 65.57 5.08 40.05
CA SER A 420 65.43 5.09 38.58
C SER A 420 64.93 3.77 37.98
N ALA A 421 64.28 2.89 38.77
CA ALA A 421 63.62 1.70 38.27
C ALA A 421 62.38 2.11 37.50
N LYS A 422 62.21 1.55 36.28
CA LYS A 422 61.01 1.86 35.41
C LYS A 422 59.80 1.06 35.82
N VAL A 423 58.76 1.74 36.26
CA VAL A 423 57.49 1.19 36.68
C VAL A 423 56.44 1.44 35.57
N TYR A 424 55.94 0.37 34.97
CA TYR A 424 54.98 0.41 33.88
C TYR A 424 53.58 0.08 34.40
N LEU A 425 52.58 0.85 33.92
CA LEU A 425 51.20 0.65 34.29
C LEU A 425 50.47 -0.27 33.29
N PHE A 426 49.76 -1.27 33.82
CA PHE A 426 48.97 -2.22 33.03
C PHE A 426 47.53 -2.29 33.54
N SER A 427 46.61 -2.62 32.63
CA SER A 427 45.23 -2.98 32.99
C SER A 427 45.23 -4.26 33.86
N GLU A 428 44.11 -4.53 34.51
CA GLU A 428 43.88 -5.80 35.24
C GLU A 428 44.13 -7.04 34.34
N SER A 429 43.81 -6.96 33.09
CA SER A 429 44.03 -8.02 32.10
C SER A 429 45.46 -8.11 31.58
N GLY A 430 46.37 -7.22 32.01
CA GLY A 430 47.79 -7.22 31.66
C GLY A 430 48.12 -6.49 30.34
N VAL A 431 47.26 -5.61 29.86
CA VAL A 431 47.53 -4.74 28.69
C VAL A 431 48.27 -3.50 29.16
N TYR A 432 49.42 -3.16 28.55
CA TYR A 432 50.14 -1.92 28.83
C TYR A 432 49.32 -0.69 28.50
N LEU A 433 49.19 0.23 29.44
CA LEU A 433 48.34 1.42 29.34
C LEU A 433 49.07 2.68 28.86
N GLY A 434 50.31 2.53 28.42
CA GLY A 434 51.09 3.65 27.85
C GLY A 434 51.69 4.59 28.90
N TRP A 435 51.62 4.26 30.19
CA TRP A 435 52.13 5.11 31.25
C TRP A 435 53.28 4.42 31.99
N MET A 436 54.39 5.12 32.15
CA MET A 436 55.61 4.66 32.83
C MET A 436 56.20 5.80 33.64
N GLU A 437 56.54 5.52 34.88
CA GLU A 437 57.25 6.42 35.77
C GLU A 437 58.56 5.78 36.24
N SER A 438 59.49 6.62 36.75
CA SER A 438 60.77 6.14 37.35
C SER A 438 60.73 6.36 38.84
N THR A 439 61.25 5.41 39.62
CA THR A 439 61.33 5.53 41.05
C THR A 439 62.36 6.58 41.45
N GLU A 440 62.10 7.30 42.56
CA GLU A 440 63.01 8.24 43.22
C GLU A 440 64.05 7.54 44.04
N ALA A 441 64.90 8.32 44.78
CA ALA A 441 65.99 7.78 45.62
C ALA A 441 65.52 6.87 46.75
N ASP A 442 64.31 7.01 47.26
CA ASP A 442 63.64 6.13 48.21
C ASP A 442 63.00 4.88 47.64
N GLY A 443 63.19 4.68 46.27
CA GLY A 443 62.65 3.58 45.51
C GLY A 443 61.17 3.71 45.18
N ARG A 444 60.51 4.86 45.42
CA ARG A 444 59.11 5.07 45.25
C ARG A 444 58.78 5.86 43.95
N THR A 445 57.65 5.59 43.43
CA THR A 445 56.96 6.45 42.40
C THR A 445 55.46 6.45 42.66
N GLU A 446 54.80 7.49 42.20
CA GLU A 446 53.37 7.72 42.46
C GLU A 446 52.57 7.82 41.15
N PHE A 447 51.37 7.29 41.19
CA PHE A 447 50.39 7.39 40.10
C PHE A 447 49.06 7.86 40.67
N ILE A 448 48.45 8.87 40.06
CA ILE A 448 47.07 9.24 40.34
C ILE A 448 46.18 8.55 39.30
N LEU A 449 45.46 7.53 39.73
CA LEU A 449 44.73 6.63 38.85
C LEU A 449 43.25 6.62 39.19
N PRO A 450 42.37 6.37 38.18
CA PRO A 450 40.98 6.07 38.46
C PRO A 450 40.86 4.94 39.52
N SER A 451 39.85 5.01 40.39
CA SER A 451 39.59 4.00 41.43
C SER A 451 39.12 2.68 40.77
N ARG A 452 40.07 1.97 40.20
CA ARG A 452 39.95 0.69 39.51
C ARG A 452 41.13 -0.21 39.79
N THR A 453 41.08 -1.46 39.35
CA THR A 453 42.18 -2.43 39.50
C THR A 453 43.21 -2.27 38.40
N PHE A 454 44.45 -2.14 38.77
CA PHE A 454 45.60 -2.06 37.89
C PHE A 454 46.70 -3.02 38.32
N LYS A 455 47.64 -3.30 37.41
CA LYS A 455 48.89 -4.01 37.69
C LYS A 455 50.07 -3.13 37.37
N PHE A 456 51.12 -3.29 38.14
CA PHE A 456 52.38 -2.62 37.87
C PHE A 456 53.46 -3.67 37.54
N ARG A 457 54.32 -3.30 36.63
CA ARG A 457 55.50 -4.07 36.30
C ARG A 457 56.73 -3.22 36.45
N VAL A 458 57.69 -3.68 37.23
CA VAL A 458 59.03 -3.07 37.38
C VAL A 458 59.99 -3.87 36.54
N ASN A 459 60.77 -3.18 35.68
CA ASN A 459 61.85 -3.79 34.96
C ASN A 459 63.17 -3.45 35.58
N GLU A 460 63.97 -4.48 35.93
CA GLU A 460 65.32 -4.33 36.45
C GLU A 460 66.25 -5.23 35.66
N GLY A 461 67.09 -4.65 34.78
CA GLY A 461 67.89 -5.42 33.81
C GLY A 461 67.02 -6.32 32.89
N ALA A 462 67.27 -7.62 32.99
CA ALA A 462 66.43 -8.63 32.20
C ALA A 462 65.20 -9.12 32.98
N ASP A 463 65.10 -8.81 34.28
CA ASP A 463 64.05 -9.31 35.15
C ASP A 463 62.83 -8.41 35.13
N GLN A 464 61.65 -9.05 35.18
CA GLN A 464 60.31 -8.39 35.21
C GLN A 464 59.59 -8.84 36.46
N VAL A 465 59.22 -7.88 37.31
CA VAL A 465 58.52 -8.15 38.59
C VAL A 465 57.13 -7.47 38.49
N TRP A 466 56.12 -8.23 38.83
CA TRP A 466 54.72 -7.79 38.79
C TRP A 466 54.11 -7.62 40.17
N SER A 467 53.25 -6.62 40.35
CA SER A 467 52.45 -6.44 41.56
C SER A 467 51.25 -7.39 41.58
#